data_f7bd27d7e9b1fb6c8d3c4df93ea5a694
#
_entry.id   f7bd27d7e9b1fb6c8d3c4df93ea5a694
#
_cell.length_a   1.000
_cell.length_b   1.000
_cell.length_c   1.000
_cell.angle_alpha   90.00
_cell.angle_beta   90.00
_cell.angle_gamma   90.00
#
_symmetry.space_group_name_H-M   'P 1'
#
loop_
_entity.id
_entity.type
_entity.pdbx_description
1 polymer ?
#
loop_
_entity_poly.entity_id
_entity_poly.type
_entity_poly.pdbx_seq_one_letter_code
_entity_poly.pdbx_strand_id
1 'polypeptide(L)'
;MYMKIKLFLIAILFAGLSGINTFSQTPRFKISLAEWSFHRALGKGEMTNLDFPKIAKTVYNLDAVEYVSTFFKGKAEDTEYLKSLKDTCTKYGVKSLLIMVDDEGNLADTSAAVRQKAVENHYKWVKAAQFLGCHSIRVNARGVGTMDQVQRAAIDGLSKLSDYAAKYNINVIVENHGEYSSNGKWLSDVMKAVNKPNCGTLPDLGNFYEYDRYQGVAEMMPFAKGVSGKTYDFDKDGNETKIDYVKMMKIISDAKYKGYIDVEYEGEKLSEPDGVKASIALVNRVIAPYNK
;
A
#
# COMPACT_ATOMS: atom_id res chain seq x y z
N MET A 1 -50.76 -72.31 -25.28
CA MET A 1 -50.82 -71.63 -23.99
C MET A 1 -49.63 -70.64 -24.00
N TYR A 2 -49.84 -69.41 -24.42
CA TYR A 2 -48.79 -68.38 -24.57
C TYR A 2 -48.86 -67.45 -23.35
N MET A 3 -47.76 -67.42 -22.61
CA MET A 3 -47.58 -66.54 -21.45
C MET A 3 -47.03 -65.18 -21.92
N LYS A 4 -47.78 -64.07 -21.72
CA LYS A 4 -47.35 -62.71 -22.07
C LYS A 4 -46.53 -62.13 -20.91
N ILE A 5 -45.24 -61.91 -21.17
CA ILE A 5 -44.36 -61.19 -20.24
C ILE A 5 -44.61 -59.67 -20.44
N LYS A 6 -45.03 -58.98 -19.39
CA LYS A 6 -45.14 -57.49 -19.36
C LYS A 6 -43.79 -56.94 -18.94
N LEU A 7 -43.12 -56.22 -19.84
CA LEU A 7 -41.93 -55.40 -19.48
C LEU A 7 -42.42 -54.12 -18.79
N PHE A 8 -41.98 -53.92 -17.53
CA PHE A 8 -42.09 -52.62 -16.84
C PHE A 8 -40.84 -51.79 -17.16
N LEU A 9 -41.00 -50.68 -17.91
CA LEU A 9 -39.96 -49.67 -18.08
C LEU A 9 -39.99 -48.75 -16.82
N ILE A 10 -38.89 -48.81 -16.05
CA ILE A 10 -38.65 -47.85 -14.97
C ILE A 10 -37.84 -46.68 -15.61
N ALA A 11 -38.49 -45.52 -15.74
CA ALA A 11 -37.85 -44.28 -16.13
C ALA A 11 -37.15 -43.70 -14.88
N ILE A 12 -35.83 -43.77 -14.84
CA ILE A 12 -35.00 -43.08 -13.83
C ILE A 12 -34.85 -41.62 -14.25
N LEU A 13 -35.53 -40.73 -13.58
CA LEU A 13 -35.33 -39.27 -13.71
C LEU A 13 -34.00 -38.89 -13.03
N PHE A 14 -32.97 -38.64 -13.82
CA PHE A 14 -31.77 -37.98 -13.33
C PHE A 14 -32.07 -36.47 -13.15
N ALA A 15 -32.39 -36.05 -11.94
CA ALA A 15 -32.38 -34.64 -11.58
C ALA A 15 -30.93 -34.16 -11.49
N GLY A 16 -30.46 -33.55 -12.57
CA GLY A 16 -29.14 -32.91 -12.57
C GLY A 16 -29.14 -31.72 -11.62
N LEU A 17 -28.54 -31.87 -10.45
CA LEU A 17 -28.15 -30.76 -9.60
C LEU A 17 -27.00 -30.00 -10.32
N SER A 18 -27.38 -28.99 -11.10
CA SER A 18 -26.44 -27.98 -11.56
C SER A 18 -25.97 -27.16 -10.37
N GLY A 19 -24.88 -27.61 -9.74
CA GLY A 19 -24.18 -26.82 -8.75
C GLY A 19 -23.74 -25.53 -9.40
N ILE A 20 -24.37 -24.42 -9.02
CA ILE A 20 -23.92 -23.07 -9.38
C ILE A 20 -22.62 -22.86 -8.60
N ASN A 21 -21.48 -23.14 -9.25
CA ASN A 21 -20.19 -22.72 -8.77
C ASN A 21 -20.15 -21.18 -8.88
N THR A 22 -20.58 -20.50 -7.82
CA THR A 22 -20.30 -19.08 -7.66
C THR A 22 -18.79 -18.94 -7.41
N PHE A 23 -18.02 -18.79 -8.48
CA PHE A 23 -16.66 -18.29 -8.35
C PHE A 23 -16.76 -16.90 -7.71
N SER A 24 -16.48 -16.81 -6.42
CA SER A 24 -16.31 -15.54 -5.74
C SER A 24 -15.17 -14.81 -6.46
N GLN A 25 -15.51 -13.78 -7.23
CA GLN A 25 -14.48 -12.94 -7.85
C GLN A 25 -13.63 -12.31 -6.74
N THR A 26 -12.32 -12.39 -6.89
CA THR A 26 -11.42 -11.70 -5.97
C THR A 26 -11.75 -10.21 -5.99
N PRO A 27 -12.03 -9.59 -4.84
CA PRO A 27 -12.41 -8.18 -4.80
C PRO A 27 -11.32 -7.33 -5.46
N ARG A 28 -11.75 -6.33 -6.22
CA ARG A 28 -10.85 -5.43 -6.95
C ARG A 28 -9.96 -4.62 -6.01
N PHE A 29 -10.56 -4.13 -4.93
CA PHE A 29 -9.89 -3.36 -3.89
C PHE A 29 -9.92 -4.11 -2.57
N LYS A 30 -8.82 -4.05 -1.84
CA LYS A 30 -8.65 -4.58 -0.49
C LYS A 30 -8.13 -3.46 0.40
N ILE A 31 -8.25 -3.64 1.71
CA ILE A 31 -7.77 -2.68 2.68
C ILE A 31 -6.54 -3.26 3.38
N SER A 32 -5.49 -2.47 3.51
CA SER A 32 -4.35 -2.67 4.40
C SER A 32 -4.35 -1.61 5.49
N LEU A 33 -3.51 -1.80 6.49
CA LEU A 33 -3.30 -0.84 7.57
C LEU A 33 -1.87 -0.34 7.53
N ALA A 34 -1.70 0.98 7.43
CA ALA A 34 -0.42 1.64 7.57
C ALA A 34 -0.06 1.82 9.04
N GLU A 35 1.15 1.43 9.42
CA GLU A 35 1.66 1.49 10.78
C GLU A 35 1.72 2.93 11.32
N TRP A 36 1.89 3.90 10.41
CA TRP A 36 1.87 5.32 10.77
C TRP A 36 0.56 5.77 11.43
N SER A 37 -0.55 5.07 11.18
CA SER A 37 -1.83 5.31 11.89
C SER A 37 -1.72 5.21 13.42
N PHE A 38 -0.66 4.61 13.93
CA PHE A 38 -0.37 4.46 15.37
C PHE A 38 0.93 5.15 15.78
N HIS A 39 1.36 6.17 15.03
CA HIS A 39 2.64 6.85 15.25
C HIS A 39 2.77 7.43 16.67
N ARG A 40 1.68 7.87 17.28
CA ARG A 40 1.68 8.40 18.66
C ARG A 40 1.87 7.29 19.69
N ALA A 41 1.13 6.18 19.56
CA ALA A 41 1.24 5.03 20.47
C ALA A 41 2.62 4.35 20.34
N LEU A 42 3.11 4.18 19.12
CA LEU A 42 4.44 3.65 18.83
C LEU A 42 5.55 4.57 19.35
N GLY A 43 5.43 5.88 19.14
CA GLY A 43 6.39 6.87 19.62
C GLY A 43 6.45 6.96 21.16
N LYS A 44 5.37 6.64 21.85
CA LYS A 44 5.31 6.56 23.31
C LYS A 44 5.71 5.20 23.89
N GLY A 45 5.90 4.18 23.04
CA GLY A 45 6.16 2.82 23.48
C GLY A 45 4.95 2.10 24.09
N GLU A 46 3.74 2.60 23.83
CA GLU A 46 2.47 1.96 24.26
C GLU A 46 2.16 0.70 23.43
N MET A 47 2.76 0.59 22.24
CA MET A 47 2.78 -0.60 21.39
C MET A 47 4.13 -0.70 20.69
N THR A 48 4.41 -1.87 20.12
CA THR A 48 5.61 -2.12 19.33
C THR A 48 5.26 -2.54 17.90
N ASN A 49 6.21 -2.41 16.98
CA ASN A 49 6.08 -2.91 15.61
C ASN A 49 5.75 -4.43 15.59
N LEU A 50 6.21 -5.21 16.56
CA LEU A 50 5.89 -6.65 16.66
C LEU A 50 4.42 -6.92 17.03
N ASP A 51 3.74 -5.97 17.71
CA ASP A 51 2.32 -6.08 18.06
C ASP A 51 1.41 -5.73 16.88
N PHE A 52 1.91 -4.95 15.95
CA PHE A 52 1.11 -4.32 14.89
C PHE A 52 0.33 -5.32 14.01
N PRO A 53 0.92 -6.42 13.48
CA PRO A 53 0.16 -7.39 12.67
C PRO A 53 -0.96 -8.08 13.47
N LYS A 54 -0.72 -8.37 14.76
CA LYS A 54 -1.74 -8.92 15.64
C LYS A 54 -2.91 -7.93 15.79
N ILE A 55 -2.62 -6.67 16.07
CA ILE A 55 -3.63 -5.61 16.23
C ILE A 55 -4.43 -5.44 14.94
N ALA A 56 -3.79 -5.37 13.78
CA ALA A 56 -4.45 -5.28 12.48
C ALA A 56 -5.49 -6.39 12.31
N LYS A 57 -5.13 -7.64 12.69
CA LYS A 57 -6.05 -8.78 12.54
C LYS A 57 -7.11 -8.83 13.63
N THR A 58 -6.71 -8.74 14.90
CA THR A 58 -7.64 -9.05 16.02
C THR A 58 -8.58 -7.90 16.38
N VAL A 59 -8.16 -6.66 16.12
CA VAL A 59 -8.95 -5.46 16.42
C VAL A 59 -9.71 -4.95 15.19
N TYR A 60 -9.07 -4.98 14.02
CA TYR A 60 -9.61 -4.37 12.81
C TYR A 60 -10.03 -5.38 11.74
N ASN A 61 -9.77 -6.68 11.93
CA ASN A 61 -10.04 -7.76 10.97
C ASN A 61 -9.42 -7.51 9.59
N LEU A 62 -8.22 -6.91 9.55
CA LEU A 62 -7.45 -6.69 8.34
C LEU A 62 -6.39 -7.78 8.17
N ASP A 63 -6.15 -8.18 6.91
CA ASP A 63 -5.25 -9.28 6.54
C ASP A 63 -3.94 -8.77 5.90
N ALA A 64 -3.68 -7.46 5.95
CA ALA A 64 -2.49 -6.87 5.35
C ALA A 64 -2.06 -5.60 6.10
N VAL A 65 -0.74 -5.42 6.18
CA VAL A 65 -0.09 -4.29 6.87
C VAL A 65 1.05 -3.70 6.06
N GLU A 66 1.35 -2.44 6.35
CA GLU A 66 2.42 -1.65 5.76
C GLU A 66 3.23 -1.01 6.89
N TYR A 67 4.53 -1.33 6.94
CA TYR A 67 5.42 -0.93 8.05
C TYR A 67 6.06 0.43 7.80
N VAL A 68 6.54 1.05 8.88
CA VAL A 68 7.38 2.26 8.84
C VAL A 68 8.72 1.98 9.50
N SER A 69 9.81 2.18 8.77
CA SER A 69 11.19 1.87 9.20
C SER A 69 11.59 2.54 10.51
N THR A 70 11.02 3.70 10.82
CA THR A 70 11.28 4.47 12.04
C THR A 70 10.92 3.68 13.29
N PHE A 71 9.89 2.82 13.26
CA PHE A 71 9.42 2.06 14.43
C PHE A 71 10.22 0.79 14.70
N PHE A 72 11.11 0.41 13.79
CA PHE A 72 12.08 -0.68 14.00
C PHE A 72 13.48 -0.31 13.48
N LYS A 73 13.86 0.93 13.76
CA LYS A 73 15.17 1.48 13.42
C LYS A 73 16.31 0.59 13.94
N GLY A 74 17.31 0.34 13.08
CA GLY A 74 18.42 -0.55 13.41
C GLY A 74 18.09 -2.04 13.35
N LYS A 75 16.87 -2.42 12.95
CA LYS A 75 16.43 -3.83 12.87
C LYS A 75 16.36 -4.40 11.45
N ALA A 76 16.70 -3.63 10.43
CA ALA A 76 16.66 -4.07 9.04
C ALA A 76 17.55 -5.29 8.74
N GLU A 77 18.62 -5.50 9.53
CA GLU A 77 19.58 -6.61 9.40
C GLU A 77 19.54 -7.55 10.61
N ASP A 78 18.66 -7.32 11.58
CA ASP A 78 18.44 -8.17 12.74
C ASP A 78 17.52 -9.34 12.33
N THR A 79 18.11 -10.46 11.95
CA THR A 79 17.41 -11.64 11.44
C THR A 79 16.42 -12.21 12.45
N GLU A 80 16.74 -12.20 13.75
CA GLU A 80 15.85 -12.74 14.80
C GLU A 80 14.65 -11.82 14.99
N TYR A 81 14.84 -10.51 14.93
CA TYR A 81 13.75 -9.56 14.98
C TYR A 81 12.81 -9.70 13.77
N LEU A 82 13.38 -9.72 12.56
CA LEU A 82 12.60 -9.88 11.33
C LEU A 82 11.86 -11.22 11.29
N LYS A 83 12.49 -12.29 11.83
CA LYS A 83 11.84 -13.59 11.97
C LYS A 83 10.66 -13.50 12.94
N SER A 84 10.80 -12.85 14.08
CA SER A 84 9.71 -12.68 15.06
C SER A 84 8.53 -11.91 14.46
N LEU A 85 8.80 -10.87 13.66
CA LEU A 85 7.77 -10.11 12.96
C LEU A 85 7.05 -10.99 11.91
N LYS A 86 7.80 -11.74 11.12
CA LYS A 86 7.25 -12.67 10.13
C LYS A 86 6.43 -13.79 10.75
N ASP A 87 6.89 -14.36 11.87
CA ASP A 87 6.18 -15.39 12.63
C ASP A 87 4.85 -14.84 13.18
N THR A 88 4.83 -13.59 13.65
CA THR A 88 3.59 -12.91 14.06
C THR A 88 2.63 -12.78 12.88
N CYS A 89 3.09 -12.34 11.73
CA CYS A 89 2.28 -12.27 10.52
C CYS A 89 1.70 -13.64 10.13
N THR A 90 2.53 -14.68 10.14
CA THR A 90 2.11 -16.05 9.82
C THR A 90 1.07 -16.56 10.81
N LYS A 91 1.28 -16.35 12.12
CA LYS A 91 0.36 -16.76 13.18
C LYS A 91 -1.03 -16.16 13.03
N TYR A 92 -1.12 -14.90 12.61
CA TYR A 92 -2.40 -14.19 12.48
C TYR A 92 -2.95 -14.15 11.05
N GLY A 93 -2.26 -14.75 10.07
CA GLY A 93 -2.68 -14.74 8.67
C GLY A 93 -2.63 -13.36 8.03
N VAL A 94 -1.67 -12.52 8.44
CA VAL A 94 -1.49 -11.14 7.95
C VAL A 94 -0.35 -11.10 6.93
N LYS A 95 -0.54 -10.36 5.84
CA LYS A 95 0.46 -10.13 4.81
C LYS A 95 1.23 -8.85 5.07
N SER A 96 2.54 -8.91 4.95
CA SER A 96 3.40 -7.73 4.86
C SER A 96 3.39 -7.23 3.42
N LEU A 97 3.02 -5.98 3.17
CA LEU A 97 2.93 -5.43 1.82
C LEU A 97 4.15 -4.60 1.43
N LEU A 98 4.55 -3.69 2.30
CA LEU A 98 5.70 -2.81 2.06
C LEU A 98 6.32 -2.33 3.37
N ILE A 99 7.50 -1.74 3.25
CA ILE A 99 8.14 -0.94 4.30
C ILE A 99 8.27 0.49 3.79
N MET A 100 7.70 1.45 4.50
CA MET A 100 7.92 2.88 4.29
C MET A 100 9.27 3.24 4.89
N VAL A 101 10.22 3.58 4.03
CA VAL A 101 11.61 3.84 4.44
C VAL A 101 11.83 5.33 4.59
N ASP A 102 12.09 5.74 5.81
CA ASP A 102 12.44 7.11 6.17
C ASP A 102 13.86 7.17 6.78
N ASP A 103 14.45 8.37 6.85
CA ASP A 103 15.73 8.68 7.50
C ASP A 103 16.98 8.03 6.88
N GLU A 104 16.94 7.51 5.65
CA GLU A 104 18.08 6.87 4.98
C GLU A 104 18.81 7.81 4.01
N GLY A 105 18.51 9.09 4.04
CA GLY A 105 19.08 10.13 3.18
C GLY A 105 18.26 10.42 1.94
N ASN A 106 18.67 11.44 1.19
CA ASN A 106 17.91 12.00 0.09
C ASN A 106 18.25 11.33 -1.25
N LEU A 107 17.32 10.55 -1.80
CA LEU A 107 17.50 9.88 -3.10
C LEU A 107 17.53 10.86 -4.29
N ALA A 108 17.09 12.10 -4.09
CA ALA A 108 17.18 13.15 -5.09
C ALA A 108 18.19 14.26 -4.71
N ASP A 109 19.17 13.97 -3.87
CA ASP A 109 20.23 14.91 -3.55
C ASP A 109 21.02 15.28 -4.80
N THR A 110 21.29 16.57 -4.99
CA THR A 110 22.02 17.08 -6.16
C THR A 110 23.50 16.70 -6.14
N SER A 111 24.08 16.42 -4.96
CA SER A 111 25.41 15.82 -4.82
C SER A 111 25.36 14.34 -5.17
N ALA A 112 26.07 13.92 -6.19
CA ALA A 112 26.13 12.54 -6.63
C ALA A 112 26.65 11.58 -5.53
N ALA A 113 27.61 12.04 -4.72
CA ALA A 113 28.18 11.23 -3.63
C ALA A 113 27.16 11.04 -2.48
N VAL A 114 26.45 12.09 -2.08
CA VAL A 114 25.41 12.02 -1.03
C VAL A 114 24.27 11.15 -1.51
N ARG A 115 23.81 11.34 -2.74
CA ARG A 115 22.76 10.52 -3.36
C ARG A 115 23.16 9.04 -3.46
N GLN A 116 24.39 8.74 -3.85
CA GLN A 116 24.89 7.36 -3.88
C GLN A 116 24.86 6.73 -2.49
N LYS A 117 25.27 7.45 -1.45
CA LYS A 117 25.22 6.97 -0.07
C LYS A 117 23.76 6.72 0.37
N ALA A 118 22.83 7.59 0.02
CA ALA A 118 21.41 7.38 0.28
C ALA A 118 20.90 6.09 -0.39
N VAL A 119 21.23 5.86 -1.67
CA VAL A 119 20.89 4.62 -2.37
C VAL A 119 21.40 3.38 -1.61
N GLU A 120 22.66 3.40 -1.17
CA GLU A 120 23.28 2.27 -0.43
C GLU A 120 22.63 2.05 0.93
N ASN A 121 22.24 3.11 1.62
CA ASN A 121 21.55 3.02 2.91
C ASN A 121 20.20 2.30 2.80
N HIS A 122 19.50 2.39 1.66
CA HIS A 122 18.25 1.70 1.41
C HIS A 122 18.42 0.19 1.15
N TYR A 123 19.60 -0.30 0.84
CA TYR A 123 19.83 -1.72 0.49
C TYR A 123 19.40 -2.70 1.58
N LYS A 124 19.65 -2.36 2.84
CA LYS A 124 19.24 -3.18 3.98
C LYS A 124 17.71 -3.34 4.04
N TRP A 125 16.96 -2.28 3.71
CA TRP A 125 15.50 -2.29 3.70
C TRP A 125 14.92 -3.08 2.53
N VAL A 126 15.58 -3.08 1.39
CA VAL A 126 15.21 -3.97 0.27
C VAL A 126 15.31 -5.44 0.69
N LYS A 127 16.40 -5.81 1.39
CA LYS A 127 16.57 -7.18 1.91
C LYS A 127 15.56 -7.52 3.01
N ALA A 128 15.31 -6.58 3.94
CA ALA A 128 14.31 -6.76 4.98
C ALA A 128 12.90 -6.95 4.38
N ALA A 129 12.52 -6.14 3.39
CA ALA A 129 11.27 -6.26 2.68
C ALA A 129 11.12 -7.63 1.99
N GLN A 130 12.17 -8.09 1.30
CA GLN A 130 12.18 -9.41 0.69
C GLN A 130 12.01 -10.52 1.74
N PHE A 131 12.73 -10.44 2.86
CA PHE A 131 12.65 -11.44 3.95
C PHE A 131 11.23 -11.51 4.55
N LEU A 132 10.59 -10.36 4.77
CA LEU A 132 9.23 -10.27 5.30
C LEU A 132 8.14 -10.66 4.27
N GLY A 133 8.49 -10.81 2.99
CA GLY A 133 7.54 -11.13 1.92
C GLY A 133 6.79 -9.90 1.39
N CYS A 134 7.29 -8.70 1.62
CA CYS A 134 6.78 -7.48 1.02
C CYS A 134 6.97 -7.48 -0.50
N HIS A 135 6.12 -6.73 -1.20
CA HIS A 135 6.30 -6.52 -2.64
C HIS A 135 7.07 -5.23 -2.97
N SER A 136 7.20 -4.31 -2.01
CA SER A 136 7.79 -2.98 -2.23
C SER A 136 8.53 -2.46 -1.01
N ILE A 137 9.39 -1.49 -1.25
CA ILE A 137 9.73 -0.45 -0.28
C ILE A 137 9.17 0.87 -0.80
N ARG A 138 8.60 1.71 0.08
CA ARG A 138 8.26 3.10 -0.22
C ARG A 138 9.43 3.99 0.17
N VAL A 139 9.77 4.93 -0.69
CA VAL A 139 10.87 5.86 -0.50
C VAL A 139 10.43 7.30 -0.79
N ASN A 140 11.22 8.26 -0.32
CA ASN A 140 11.02 9.68 -0.58
C ASN A 140 11.96 10.17 -1.70
N ALA A 141 11.45 10.95 -2.66
CA ALA A 141 12.26 11.60 -3.69
C ALA A 141 12.63 13.04 -3.27
N ARG A 142 13.25 13.16 -2.08
CA ARG A 142 13.66 14.45 -1.51
C ARG A 142 15.05 14.87 -1.99
N GLY A 143 15.21 16.18 -2.16
CA GLY A 143 16.50 16.79 -2.52
C GLY A 143 16.46 18.31 -2.43
N VAL A 144 17.64 18.95 -2.34
CA VAL A 144 17.78 20.41 -2.29
C VAL A 144 18.33 20.92 -3.61
N GLY A 145 17.65 21.92 -4.20
CA GLY A 145 18.02 22.52 -5.48
C GLY A 145 16.81 23.01 -6.27
N THR A 146 17.05 23.43 -7.51
CA THR A 146 15.94 23.75 -8.42
C THR A 146 15.15 22.49 -8.78
N MET A 147 13.90 22.68 -9.22
CA MET A 147 13.03 21.56 -9.63
C MET A 147 13.73 20.64 -10.65
N ASP A 148 14.39 21.20 -11.66
CA ASP A 148 15.09 20.44 -12.69
C ASP A 148 16.32 19.69 -12.15
N GLN A 149 17.04 20.29 -11.20
CA GLN A 149 18.21 19.64 -10.57
C GLN A 149 17.78 18.45 -9.74
N VAL A 150 16.74 18.64 -8.90
CA VAL A 150 16.18 17.57 -8.05
C VAL A 150 15.54 16.49 -8.91
N GLN A 151 14.88 16.84 -10.03
CA GLN A 151 14.30 15.87 -10.94
C GLN A 151 15.37 14.94 -11.56
N ARG A 152 16.47 15.52 -12.10
CA ARG A 152 17.57 14.71 -12.62
C ARG A 152 18.21 13.83 -11.56
N ALA A 153 18.36 14.36 -10.36
CA ALA A 153 18.91 13.60 -9.24
C ALA A 153 17.97 12.45 -8.81
N ALA A 154 16.66 12.71 -8.75
CA ALA A 154 15.66 11.68 -8.46
C ALA A 154 15.69 10.54 -9.49
N ILE A 155 15.76 10.87 -10.77
CA ILE A 155 15.85 9.88 -11.85
C ILE A 155 17.09 8.98 -11.67
N ASP A 156 18.26 9.55 -11.37
CA ASP A 156 19.49 8.79 -11.14
C ASP A 156 19.40 7.91 -9.87
N GLY A 157 18.99 8.50 -8.73
CA GLY A 157 18.91 7.78 -7.45
C GLY A 157 17.90 6.64 -7.49
N LEU A 158 16.70 6.90 -8.00
CA LEU A 158 15.64 5.88 -8.13
C LEU A 158 16.01 4.78 -9.13
N SER A 159 16.68 5.14 -10.25
CA SER A 159 17.16 4.14 -11.21
C SER A 159 18.14 3.17 -10.58
N LYS A 160 19.14 3.69 -9.84
CA LYS A 160 20.15 2.87 -9.15
C LYS A 160 19.53 1.97 -8.08
N LEU A 161 18.64 2.53 -7.26
CA LEU A 161 17.96 1.76 -6.22
C LEU A 161 17.06 0.68 -6.82
N SER A 162 16.34 0.99 -7.91
CA SER A 162 15.49 0.03 -8.62
C SER A 162 16.31 -1.11 -9.25
N ASP A 163 17.49 -0.84 -9.79
CA ASP A 163 18.40 -1.87 -10.30
C ASP A 163 18.87 -2.83 -9.20
N TYR A 164 19.15 -2.28 -8.02
CA TYR A 164 19.48 -3.11 -6.87
C TYR A 164 18.27 -3.95 -6.40
N ALA A 165 17.11 -3.31 -6.24
CA ALA A 165 15.90 -3.94 -5.73
C ALA A 165 15.34 -5.02 -6.67
N ALA A 166 15.56 -4.88 -7.99
CA ALA A 166 15.15 -5.89 -8.98
C ALA A 166 15.77 -7.27 -8.69
N LYS A 167 16.99 -7.33 -8.16
CA LYS A 167 17.67 -8.58 -7.78
C LYS A 167 16.93 -9.35 -6.68
N TYR A 168 16.09 -8.66 -5.93
CA TYR A 168 15.33 -9.20 -4.80
C TYR A 168 13.82 -9.28 -5.11
N ASN A 169 13.42 -8.97 -6.36
CA ASN A 169 12.01 -8.90 -6.78
C ASN A 169 11.20 -7.91 -5.94
N ILE A 170 11.81 -6.79 -5.54
CA ILE A 170 11.20 -5.71 -4.76
C ILE A 170 10.99 -4.49 -5.67
N ASN A 171 9.81 -3.87 -5.54
CA ASN A 171 9.56 -2.59 -6.17
C ASN A 171 10.09 -1.45 -5.29
N VAL A 172 10.52 -0.37 -5.94
CA VAL A 172 10.81 0.92 -5.34
C VAL A 172 9.68 1.86 -5.72
N ILE A 173 8.89 2.28 -4.74
CA ILE A 173 7.75 3.16 -4.99
C ILE A 173 7.91 4.48 -4.25
N VAL A 174 7.55 5.57 -4.93
CA VAL A 174 7.70 6.93 -4.40
C VAL A 174 6.33 7.45 -3.98
N GLU A 175 6.26 7.94 -2.75
CA GLU A 175 5.10 8.67 -2.25
C GLU A 175 5.22 10.17 -2.56
N ASN A 176 4.10 10.83 -2.85
CA ASN A 176 4.01 12.28 -2.79
C ASN A 176 4.02 12.72 -1.32
N HIS A 177 5.22 13.03 -0.81
CA HIS A 177 5.47 13.26 0.61
C HIS A 177 6.19 14.61 0.85
N GLY A 178 5.59 15.68 0.35
CA GLY A 178 6.13 17.03 0.43
C GLY A 178 7.09 17.41 -0.71
N GLU A 179 7.54 18.65 -0.72
CA GLU A 179 8.44 19.23 -1.71
C GLU A 179 7.95 18.98 -3.16
N TYR A 180 8.86 18.75 -4.10
CA TYR A 180 8.50 18.52 -5.49
C TYR A 180 7.71 17.23 -5.71
N SER A 181 7.82 16.22 -4.82
CA SER A 181 7.07 14.97 -4.96
C SER A 181 5.56 15.16 -4.77
N SER A 182 5.11 16.22 -4.07
CA SER A 182 3.69 16.59 -3.95
C SER A 182 3.12 17.28 -5.19
N ASN A 183 3.89 17.38 -6.27
CA ASN A 183 3.41 17.75 -7.60
C ASN A 183 3.30 16.49 -8.45
N GLY A 184 2.06 16.04 -8.73
CA GLY A 184 1.80 14.78 -9.43
C GLY A 184 2.43 14.72 -10.81
N LYS A 185 2.42 15.85 -11.54
CA LYS A 185 3.07 15.93 -12.86
C LYS A 185 4.59 15.73 -12.77
N TRP A 186 5.24 16.39 -11.81
CA TRP A 186 6.69 16.24 -11.59
C TRP A 186 7.05 14.79 -11.29
N LEU A 187 6.32 14.15 -10.37
CA LEU A 187 6.58 12.77 -9.99
C LEU A 187 6.29 11.80 -11.14
N SER A 188 5.23 12.02 -11.88
CA SER A 188 4.88 11.27 -13.09
C SER A 188 5.98 11.35 -14.16
N ASP A 189 6.56 12.53 -14.37
CA ASP A 189 7.65 12.73 -15.33
C ASP A 189 8.95 12.05 -14.86
N VAL A 190 9.23 12.06 -13.54
CA VAL A 190 10.30 11.23 -12.95
C VAL A 190 10.08 9.75 -13.25
N MET A 191 8.88 9.22 -13.04
CA MET A 191 8.57 7.79 -13.29
C MET A 191 8.74 7.43 -14.77
N LYS A 192 8.28 8.28 -15.69
CA LYS A 192 8.48 8.10 -17.14
C LYS A 192 9.95 8.03 -17.51
N ALA A 193 10.76 8.89 -16.92
CA ALA A 193 12.20 8.97 -17.21
C ALA A 193 12.97 7.79 -16.61
N VAL A 194 12.62 7.34 -15.39
CA VAL A 194 13.19 6.12 -14.78
C VAL A 194 12.84 4.88 -15.61
N ASN A 195 11.61 4.77 -16.09
CA ASN A 195 11.13 3.73 -17.01
C ASN A 195 11.56 2.30 -16.63
N LYS A 196 11.43 1.93 -15.36
CA LYS A 196 11.74 0.58 -14.87
C LYS A 196 10.46 -0.10 -14.36
N PRO A 197 10.23 -1.39 -14.67
CA PRO A 197 8.99 -2.09 -14.30
C PRO A 197 8.80 -2.22 -12.79
N ASN A 198 9.88 -2.20 -12.02
CA ASN A 198 9.87 -2.24 -10.55
C ASN A 198 10.02 -0.85 -9.90
N CYS A 199 9.94 0.25 -10.66
CA CYS A 199 9.81 1.60 -10.12
C CYS A 199 8.38 2.10 -10.32
N GLY A 200 7.81 2.77 -9.31
CA GLY A 200 6.44 3.25 -9.39
C GLY A 200 6.10 4.26 -8.31
N THR A 201 4.81 4.48 -8.10
CA THR A 201 4.30 5.43 -7.10
C THR A 201 3.46 4.74 -6.04
N LEU A 202 3.39 5.38 -4.87
CA LEU A 202 2.38 5.21 -3.83
C LEU A 202 1.61 6.53 -3.72
N PRO A 203 0.54 6.75 -4.53
CA PRO A 203 -0.25 7.96 -4.39
C PRO A 203 -0.87 8.04 -2.99
N ASP A 204 -0.46 9.05 -2.22
CA ASP A 204 -1.08 9.45 -0.97
C ASP A 204 -2.19 10.46 -1.25
N LEU A 205 -3.40 10.22 -0.73
CA LEU A 205 -4.58 11.03 -1.03
C LEU A 205 -4.58 12.39 -0.31
N GLY A 206 -3.73 12.55 0.71
CA GLY A 206 -3.68 13.73 1.58
C GLY A 206 -2.51 14.67 1.35
N ASN A 207 -1.35 14.16 0.95
CA ASN A 207 -0.08 14.88 0.90
C ASN A 207 0.06 15.84 -0.29
N PHE A 208 -0.95 16.65 -0.52
CA PHE A 208 -0.95 17.73 -1.50
C PHE A 208 -1.15 19.07 -0.78
N TYR A 209 -0.30 20.03 -1.03
CA TYR A 209 -0.32 21.35 -0.38
C TYR A 209 -0.82 22.43 -1.35
N GLU A 210 -0.02 22.76 -2.38
CA GLU A 210 -0.36 23.78 -3.38
C GLU A 210 -0.84 23.19 -4.72
N TYR A 211 -0.74 21.86 -4.86
CA TYR A 211 -1.14 21.14 -6.08
C TYR A 211 -2.54 20.54 -5.93
N ASP A 212 -3.34 20.55 -7.00
CA ASP A 212 -4.65 19.87 -6.96
C ASP A 212 -4.48 18.38 -6.74
N ARG A 213 -4.99 17.88 -5.62
CA ARG A 213 -4.84 16.47 -5.21
C ARG A 213 -5.47 15.48 -6.16
N TYR A 214 -6.61 15.84 -6.76
CA TYR A 214 -7.32 14.94 -7.67
C TYR A 214 -6.60 14.81 -9.00
N GLN A 215 -6.08 15.94 -9.49
CA GLN A 215 -5.19 15.95 -10.65
C GLN A 215 -3.91 15.17 -10.35
N GLY A 216 -3.27 15.43 -9.21
CA GLY A 216 -2.02 14.80 -8.82
C GLY A 216 -2.15 13.29 -8.70
N VAL A 217 -3.20 12.79 -8.04
CA VAL A 217 -3.47 11.35 -7.98
C VAL A 217 -3.70 10.79 -9.37
N ALA A 218 -4.52 11.44 -10.21
CA ALA A 218 -4.77 10.95 -11.58
C ALA A 218 -3.48 10.82 -12.41
N GLU A 219 -2.54 11.78 -12.26
CA GLU A 219 -1.24 11.76 -12.93
C GLU A 219 -0.31 10.66 -12.44
N MET A 220 -0.39 10.30 -11.15
CA MET A 220 0.46 9.28 -10.52
C MET A 220 -0.08 7.86 -10.72
N MET A 221 -1.41 7.68 -10.82
CA MET A 221 -2.06 6.37 -10.90
C MET A 221 -1.53 5.44 -12.00
N PRO A 222 -1.10 5.88 -13.20
CA PRO A 222 -0.50 4.99 -14.20
C PRO A 222 0.74 4.23 -13.72
N PHE A 223 1.41 4.71 -12.67
CA PHE A 223 2.61 4.13 -12.09
C PHE A 223 2.36 3.50 -10.72
N ALA A 224 1.13 3.55 -10.20
CA ALA A 224 0.80 3.13 -8.85
C ALA A 224 0.98 1.62 -8.64
N LYS A 225 1.63 1.26 -7.53
CA LYS A 225 1.78 -0.11 -7.03
C LYS A 225 1.16 -0.31 -5.65
N GLY A 226 0.65 0.74 -5.05
CA GLY A 226 -0.13 0.85 -3.83
C GLY A 226 -0.85 2.19 -3.84
N VAL A 227 -1.73 2.44 -2.90
CA VAL A 227 -2.43 3.71 -2.69
C VAL A 227 -2.54 3.96 -1.20
N SER A 228 -2.04 5.11 -0.71
CA SER A 228 -2.19 5.50 0.68
C SER A 228 -3.48 6.29 0.87
N GLY A 229 -4.43 5.65 1.57
CA GLY A 229 -5.73 6.22 1.92
C GLY A 229 -5.65 7.09 3.16
N LYS A 230 -4.88 8.17 3.09
CA LYS A 230 -4.72 9.13 4.18
C LYS A 230 -6.03 9.77 4.60
N THR A 231 -6.29 9.81 5.90
CA THR A 231 -7.45 10.45 6.51
C THR A 231 -7.03 11.33 7.69
N TYR A 232 -7.79 12.39 7.91
CA TYR A 232 -7.59 13.29 9.04
C TYR A 232 -8.82 13.28 9.96
N ASP A 233 -9.85 14.06 9.62
CA ASP A 233 -11.03 14.26 10.43
C ASP A 233 -12.30 13.84 9.69
N PHE A 234 -13.33 13.48 10.44
CA PHE A 234 -14.59 13.01 9.90
C PHE A 234 -15.74 13.93 10.30
N ASP A 235 -16.70 14.10 9.38
CA ASP A 235 -17.98 14.72 9.68
C ASP A 235 -18.93 13.74 10.41
N LYS A 236 -20.14 14.22 10.76
CA LYS A 236 -21.15 13.42 11.46
C LYS A 236 -21.66 12.20 10.65
N ASP A 237 -21.49 12.22 9.34
CA ASP A 237 -21.89 11.16 8.41
C ASP A 237 -20.74 10.21 8.07
N GLY A 238 -19.58 10.42 8.71
CA GLY A 238 -18.36 9.61 8.52
C GLY A 238 -17.64 9.87 7.20
N ASN A 239 -17.80 11.05 6.60
CA ASN A 239 -17.01 11.46 5.45
C ASN A 239 -15.74 12.17 5.92
N GLU A 240 -14.63 11.97 5.22
CA GLU A 240 -13.42 12.74 5.45
C GLU A 240 -13.65 14.21 5.08
N THR A 241 -13.17 15.14 5.91
CA THR A 241 -13.54 16.55 5.80
C THR A 241 -12.71 17.36 4.81
N LYS A 242 -11.52 16.87 4.42
CA LYS A 242 -10.59 17.54 3.49
C LYS A 242 -10.50 16.87 2.13
N ILE A 243 -10.91 15.58 2.05
CA ILE A 243 -10.73 14.73 0.87
C ILE A 243 -12.08 14.13 0.47
N ASP A 244 -12.55 14.43 -0.73
CA ASP A 244 -13.72 13.74 -1.31
C ASP A 244 -13.31 12.33 -1.75
N TYR A 245 -13.53 11.37 -0.89
CA TYR A 245 -13.21 9.96 -1.13
C TYR A 245 -14.02 9.32 -2.26
N VAL A 246 -15.25 9.80 -2.51
CA VAL A 246 -16.06 9.30 -3.64
C VAL A 246 -15.42 9.71 -4.97
N LYS A 247 -15.05 10.99 -5.10
CA LYS A 247 -14.33 11.51 -6.27
C LYS A 247 -12.97 10.82 -6.42
N MET A 248 -12.24 10.61 -5.33
CA MET A 248 -10.94 9.98 -5.32
C MET A 248 -11.00 8.52 -5.79
N MET A 249 -11.95 7.74 -5.26
CA MET A 249 -12.15 6.36 -5.67
C MET A 249 -12.56 6.21 -7.14
N LYS A 250 -13.30 7.19 -7.68
CA LYS A 250 -13.57 7.21 -9.12
C LYS A 250 -12.29 7.34 -9.94
N ILE A 251 -11.38 8.23 -9.57
CA ILE A 251 -10.09 8.42 -10.24
C ILE A 251 -9.26 7.13 -10.18
N ILE A 252 -9.13 6.52 -9.01
CA ILE A 252 -8.38 5.27 -8.81
C ILE A 252 -8.99 4.14 -9.64
N SER A 253 -10.32 4.07 -9.68
CA SER A 253 -11.05 3.08 -10.47
C SER A 253 -10.89 3.28 -11.97
N ASP A 254 -11.01 4.50 -12.46
CA ASP A 254 -10.86 4.85 -13.88
C ASP A 254 -9.44 4.51 -14.39
N ALA A 255 -8.44 4.65 -13.55
CA ALA A 255 -7.06 4.21 -13.81
C ALA A 255 -6.89 2.68 -13.85
N LYS A 256 -7.96 1.91 -13.64
CA LYS A 256 -7.97 0.42 -13.62
C LYS A 256 -7.07 -0.19 -12.56
N TYR A 257 -6.73 0.55 -11.52
CA TYR A 257 -5.97 0.02 -10.40
C TYR A 257 -6.71 -1.15 -9.74
N LYS A 258 -5.96 -2.12 -9.29
CA LYS A 258 -6.42 -3.28 -8.51
C LYS A 258 -5.40 -3.53 -7.42
N GLY A 259 -5.84 -3.70 -6.20
CA GLY A 259 -4.92 -3.97 -5.11
C GLY A 259 -5.37 -3.41 -3.78
N TYR A 260 -4.40 -3.07 -2.95
CA TYR A 260 -4.67 -2.53 -1.63
C TYR A 260 -4.77 -1.01 -1.67
N ILE A 261 -5.70 -0.49 -0.88
CA ILE A 261 -5.75 0.89 -0.44
C ILE A 261 -5.46 0.81 1.06
N ASP A 262 -4.39 1.41 1.50
CA ASP A 262 -4.10 1.42 2.92
C ASP A 262 -5.04 2.37 3.67
N VAL A 263 -5.10 2.20 4.96
CA VAL A 263 -5.66 3.16 5.91
C VAL A 263 -4.51 3.78 6.65
N GLU A 264 -4.36 5.09 6.49
CA GLU A 264 -3.39 5.90 7.20
C GLU A 264 -4.10 7.10 7.87
N TYR A 265 -4.33 6.97 9.17
CA TYR A 265 -4.99 8.01 9.96
C TYR A 265 -3.98 8.95 10.61
N GLU A 266 -4.12 10.25 10.33
CA GLU A 266 -3.30 11.33 10.92
C GLU A 266 -4.15 12.44 11.58
N GLY A 267 -5.41 12.16 11.86
CA GLY A 267 -6.29 13.14 12.51
C GLY A 267 -5.96 13.34 14.01
N GLU A 268 -6.43 14.47 14.53
CA GLU A 268 -6.20 14.86 15.92
C GLU A 268 -7.46 14.79 16.79
N LYS A 269 -8.66 14.78 16.17
CA LYS A 269 -9.92 14.83 16.92
C LYS A 269 -10.33 13.51 17.52
N LEU A 270 -9.99 12.39 16.86
CA LEU A 270 -10.25 11.06 17.38
C LEU A 270 -8.95 10.45 17.95
N SER A 271 -9.11 9.46 18.83
CA SER A 271 -8.01 8.59 19.20
C SER A 271 -7.51 7.83 17.95
N GLU A 272 -6.23 7.39 17.92
CA GLU A 272 -5.74 6.57 16.82
C GLU A 272 -6.60 5.32 16.56
N PRO A 273 -7.01 4.56 17.60
CA PRO A 273 -7.90 3.42 17.40
C PRO A 273 -9.26 3.79 16.78
N ASP A 274 -9.86 4.90 17.17
CA ASP A 274 -11.18 5.30 16.66
C ASP A 274 -11.06 5.93 15.27
N GLY A 275 -10.00 6.69 15.02
CA GLY A 275 -9.68 7.23 13.71
C GLY A 275 -9.45 6.14 12.68
N VAL A 276 -8.70 5.10 13.03
CA VAL A 276 -8.50 3.91 12.18
C VAL A 276 -9.83 3.21 11.87
N LYS A 277 -10.72 3.04 12.88
CA LYS A 277 -12.06 2.46 12.64
C LYS A 277 -12.88 3.30 11.68
N ALA A 278 -12.87 4.63 11.87
CA ALA A 278 -13.60 5.56 10.99
C ALA A 278 -13.06 5.51 9.55
N SER A 279 -11.72 5.46 9.39
CA SER A 279 -11.07 5.35 8.09
C SER A 279 -11.42 4.05 7.39
N ILE A 280 -11.38 2.91 8.09
CA ILE A 280 -11.78 1.61 7.55
C ILE A 280 -13.24 1.63 7.11
N ALA A 281 -14.13 2.21 7.92
CA ALA A 281 -15.56 2.32 7.58
C ALA A 281 -15.77 3.16 6.31
N LEU A 282 -15.08 4.30 6.20
CA LEU A 282 -15.11 5.15 5.01
C LEU A 282 -14.59 4.41 3.77
N VAL A 283 -13.40 3.82 3.84
CA VAL A 283 -12.79 3.12 2.68
C VAL A 283 -13.68 1.95 2.25
N ASN A 284 -14.19 1.12 3.17
CA ASN A 284 -15.14 0.05 2.85
C ASN A 284 -16.37 0.57 2.11
N ARG A 285 -16.96 1.67 2.57
CA ARG A 285 -18.14 2.28 1.95
C ARG A 285 -17.88 2.71 0.51
N VAL A 286 -16.75 3.37 0.26
CA VAL A 286 -16.44 3.93 -1.07
C VAL A 286 -15.90 2.90 -2.06
N ILE A 287 -15.28 1.80 -1.62
CA ILE A 287 -14.82 0.72 -2.51
C ILE A 287 -15.92 -0.29 -2.83
N ALA A 288 -16.96 -0.41 -2.01
CA ALA A 288 -18.02 -1.41 -2.18
C ALA A 288 -18.67 -1.42 -3.57
N PRO A 289 -18.94 -0.29 -4.24
CA PRO A 289 -19.51 -0.27 -5.59
C PRO A 289 -18.60 -0.91 -6.65
N TYR A 290 -17.30 -0.94 -6.42
CA TYR A 290 -16.27 -1.42 -7.35
C TYR A 290 -15.84 -2.87 -7.10
N ASN A 291 -16.26 -3.46 -5.99
CA ASN A 291 -15.95 -4.84 -5.58
C ASN A 291 -17.08 -5.84 -5.89
N LYS A 292 -18.08 -5.42 -6.68
CA LYS A 292 -19.22 -6.25 -7.09
C LYS A 292 -18.86 -7.20 -8.22
#